data_5f8f19c5fb4dcfe626596b59045fb45d
#
_entry.id   5f8f19c5fb4dcfe626596b59045fb45d
#
_cell.length_a   1.000
_cell.length_b   1.000
_cell.length_c   1.000
_cell.angle_alpha   90.00
_cell.angle_beta   90.00
_cell.angle_gamma   90.00
#
_symmetry.space_group_name_H-M   'P 1'
#
loop_
_entity.id
_entity.type
_entity.pdbx_description
1 polymer ?
#
loop_
_entity_poly.entity_id
_entity_poly.type
_entity_poly.pdbx_seq_one_letter_code
_entity_poly.pdbx_strand_id
1 'polypeptide(L)'
;YASYDTGGAVSLGLVAHIDSVGIQITRVDSDGMCRFRMVGGVLPHVLLGQRVKILTRSGIVDGVIGFDQTSQFGQPKGLVDSDLWIDTLSAAGSSVRAGDFAVMEPQVKADGNLLSGTSLDDRIGVLSLLEILRLVNEHRLPVNLHCIFSAQEEIALRGASIIGANCDMDACIVVDVDYATDTPLSHSEQMGCLVLGHGAGLTRKVDNNPVLFRIFSDVAEKEEIPYQVNVGRYICRGTDAAVLQTAGKGVATLNVSVPCRYMHSPVEVCSIKDVESVISLIYSAIRRMAETGCCSFIPGID
;
A
#
# COMPACT_ATOMS: atom_id res chain seq x y z
N TYR A 1 -15.32 4.33 2.63
CA TYR A 1 -15.96 3.20 3.30
C TYR A 1 -17.15 2.72 2.49
N ALA A 2 -17.20 1.44 2.22
CA ALA A 2 -18.35 0.76 1.63
C ALA A 2 -18.68 -0.48 2.45
N SER A 3 -19.96 -0.81 2.61
CA SER A 3 -20.39 -2.01 3.34
C SER A 3 -21.34 -2.84 2.50
N TYR A 4 -21.23 -4.15 2.64
CA TYR A 4 -22.15 -5.15 2.14
C TYR A 4 -22.62 -5.97 3.32
N ASP A 5 -23.90 -5.90 3.65
CA ASP A 5 -24.49 -6.53 4.82
C ASP A 5 -25.64 -7.43 4.39
N THR A 6 -25.55 -8.72 4.75
CA THR A 6 -26.58 -9.72 4.49
C THR A 6 -27.16 -10.30 5.78
N GLY A 7 -26.75 -9.81 6.95
CA GLY A 7 -27.03 -10.46 8.23
C GLY A 7 -26.27 -11.77 8.42
N GLY A 8 -25.16 -11.95 7.68
CA GLY A 8 -24.28 -13.11 7.83
C GLY A 8 -23.67 -13.20 9.23
N ALA A 9 -23.27 -14.41 9.63
CA ALA A 9 -22.72 -14.67 10.96
C ALA A 9 -21.32 -14.07 11.15
N VAL A 10 -20.58 -13.79 10.06
CA VAL A 10 -19.20 -13.30 10.07
C VAL A 10 -19.14 -11.86 9.58
N SER A 11 -18.47 -10.99 10.34
CA SER A 11 -18.22 -9.59 10.00
C SER A 11 -16.73 -9.41 9.66
N LEU A 12 -16.42 -9.11 8.41
CA LEU A 12 -15.06 -9.02 7.89
C LEU A 12 -14.72 -7.61 7.42
N GLY A 13 -13.55 -7.11 7.83
CA GLY A 13 -12.94 -5.92 7.25
C GLY A 13 -12.02 -6.27 6.09
N LEU A 14 -12.09 -5.50 5.01
CA LEU A 14 -11.06 -5.43 3.98
C LEU A 14 -10.51 -4.02 3.97
N VAL A 15 -9.22 -3.86 4.11
CA VAL A 15 -8.55 -2.55 4.22
C VAL A 15 -7.47 -2.41 3.16
N ALA A 16 -7.45 -1.25 2.51
CA ALA A 16 -6.38 -0.79 1.64
C ALA A 16 -6.28 0.73 1.76
N HIS A 17 -5.09 1.32 1.61
CA HIS A 17 -4.97 2.75 1.77
C HIS A 17 -5.07 3.53 0.45
N ILE A 18 -5.55 4.78 0.54
CA ILE A 18 -5.76 5.65 -0.63
C ILE A 18 -4.73 6.78 -0.74
N ASP A 19 -3.99 7.05 0.32
CA ASP A 19 -2.91 8.01 0.29
C ASP A 19 -1.67 7.40 -0.37
N SER A 20 -0.69 8.21 -0.63
CA SER A 20 0.62 7.81 -1.17
C SER A 20 1.69 8.72 -0.60
N VAL A 21 2.92 8.24 -0.65
CA VAL A 21 4.10 9.07 -0.38
C VAL A 21 4.11 10.31 -1.29
N GLY A 22 4.71 11.39 -0.81
CA GLY A 22 4.71 12.64 -1.55
C GLY A 22 5.68 13.66 -0.99
N ILE A 23 5.40 14.92 -1.25
CA ILE A 23 6.25 16.07 -0.94
C ILE A 23 5.38 17.18 -0.37
N GLN A 24 5.90 17.92 0.63
CA GLN A 24 5.27 19.13 1.12
C GLN A 24 6.23 20.31 0.95
N ILE A 25 5.75 21.38 0.30
CA ILE A 25 6.50 22.64 0.14
C ILE A 25 6.69 23.28 1.51
N THR A 26 7.92 23.57 1.86
CA THR A 26 8.26 24.24 3.13
C THR A 26 8.53 25.73 2.96
N ARG A 27 9.04 26.13 1.78
CA ARG A 27 9.37 27.52 1.48
C ARG A 27 9.45 27.72 -0.05
N VAL A 28 9.13 28.91 -0.50
CA VAL A 28 9.43 29.38 -1.85
C VAL A 28 10.49 30.46 -1.74
N ASP A 29 11.63 30.28 -2.38
CA ASP A 29 12.75 31.21 -2.38
C ASP A 29 12.47 32.39 -3.32
N SER A 30 13.24 33.50 -3.20
CA SER A 30 13.03 34.72 -3.98
C SER A 30 13.22 34.53 -5.50
N ASP A 31 13.94 33.50 -5.89
CA ASP A 31 14.16 33.08 -7.28
C ASP A 31 13.07 32.16 -7.82
N GLY A 32 12.06 31.83 -7.00
CA GLY A 32 10.94 30.94 -7.35
C GLY A 32 11.18 29.47 -7.11
N MET A 33 12.38 29.07 -6.67
CA MET A 33 12.66 27.68 -6.30
C MET A 33 11.93 27.27 -5.03
N CYS A 34 11.31 26.10 -5.05
CA CYS A 34 10.53 25.62 -3.90
C CYS A 34 11.36 24.62 -3.09
N ARG A 35 11.54 24.93 -1.79
CA ARG A 35 12.10 23.99 -0.83
C ARG A 35 10.99 23.09 -0.29
N PHE A 36 11.33 21.84 0.01
CA PHE A 36 10.35 20.87 0.43
C PHE A 36 10.88 19.92 1.49
N ARG A 37 10.01 19.13 2.04
CA ARG A 37 10.29 17.91 2.80
C ARG A 37 9.50 16.76 2.23
N MET A 38 9.97 15.54 2.46
CA MET A 38 9.25 14.34 2.08
C MET A 38 8.10 14.05 3.04
N VAL A 39 7.06 13.44 2.51
CA VAL A 39 5.91 12.92 3.25
C VAL A 39 5.84 11.42 2.99
N GLY A 40 5.96 10.62 4.06
CA GLY A 40 6.14 9.18 3.94
C GLY A 40 7.60 8.75 3.68
N GLY A 41 7.77 7.49 3.27
CA GLY A 41 9.07 6.83 3.18
C GLY A 41 9.86 7.06 1.89
N VAL A 42 9.74 8.21 1.24
CA VAL A 42 10.47 8.52 -0.01
C VAL A 42 11.96 8.66 0.23
N LEU A 43 12.77 8.08 -0.65
CA LEU A 43 14.22 8.23 -0.61
C LEU A 43 14.68 9.36 -1.56
N PRO A 44 15.56 10.29 -1.13
CA PRO A 44 15.97 11.45 -1.92
C PRO A 44 16.52 11.12 -3.31
N HIS A 45 17.27 10.03 -3.41
CA HIS A 45 17.95 9.67 -4.65
C HIS A 45 17.02 9.21 -5.79
N VAL A 46 15.79 8.77 -5.47
CA VAL A 46 14.81 8.40 -6.51
C VAL A 46 14.10 9.62 -7.11
N LEU A 47 14.28 10.80 -6.50
CA LEU A 47 13.62 12.03 -6.88
C LEU A 47 14.37 12.86 -7.92
N LEU A 48 15.66 12.59 -8.14
CA LEU A 48 16.53 13.41 -9.00
C LEU A 48 15.97 13.52 -10.43
N GLY A 49 15.69 14.76 -10.86
CA GLY A 49 15.19 15.05 -12.19
C GLY A 49 13.74 14.63 -12.46
N GLN A 50 13.01 14.20 -11.43
CA GLN A 50 11.62 13.76 -11.58
C GLN A 50 10.67 14.93 -11.77
N ARG A 51 9.62 14.71 -12.55
CA ARG A 51 8.51 15.62 -12.70
C ARG A 51 7.54 15.48 -11.54
N VAL A 52 7.01 16.62 -11.10
CA VAL A 52 6.02 16.68 -10.01
C VAL A 52 4.84 17.56 -10.38
N LYS A 53 3.72 17.28 -9.76
CA LYS A 53 2.49 18.10 -9.82
C LYS A 53 2.29 18.72 -8.44
N ILE A 54 2.43 20.03 -8.34
CA ILE A 54 2.20 20.78 -7.11
C ILE A 54 0.72 21.16 -7.04
N LEU A 55 0.05 20.75 -5.98
CA LEU A 55 -1.38 20.96 -5.75
C LEU A 55 -1.55 22.30 -5.03
N THR A 56 -1.86 23.36 -5.76
CA THR A 56 -2.08 24.68 -5.20
C THR A 56 -3.58 25.01 -5.10
N ARG A 57 -3.92 26.04 -4.35
CA ARG A 57 -5.30 26.52 -4.25
C ARG A 57 -5.89 26.97 -5.60
N SER A 58 -5.06 27.42 -6.53
CA SER A 58 -5.46 27.92 -7.84
C SER A 58 -5.39 26.86 -8.96
N GLY A 59 -4.99 25.65 -8.65
CA GLY A 59 -4.83 24.56 -9.61
C GLY A 59 -3.48 23.86 -9.49
N ILE A 60 -3.15 23.04 -10.47
CA ILE A 60 -1.94 22.25 -10.51
C ILE A 60 -0.82 23.08 -11.17
N VAL A 61 0.36 23.06 -10.57
CA VAL A 61 1.60 23.65 -11.11
C VAL A 61 2.60 22.55 -11.38
N ASP A 62 3.15 22.55 -12.59
CA ASP A 62 4.20 21.61 -12.99
C ASP A 62 5.56 22.03 -12.42
N GLY A 63 6.34 21.05 -11.98
CA GLY A 63 7.69 21.24 -11.51
C GLY A 63 8.64 20.10 -11.85
N VAL A 64 9.91 20.36 -11.71
CA VAL A 64 10.99 19.38 -11.82
C VAL A 64 11.85 19.42 -10.58
N ILE A 65 12.20 18.28 -10.01
CA ILE A 65 13.08 18.20 -8.85
C ILE A 65 14.51 18.41 -9.31
N GLY A 66 15.06 19.54 -8.94
CA GLY A 66 16.44 19.95 -9.18
C GLY A 66 17.38 19.48 -8.09
N PHE A 67 18.65 19.39 -8.45
CA PHE A 67 19.75 19.01 -7.57
C PHE A 67 21.04 19.68 -8.01
N ASP A 68 22.03 19.78 -7.13
CA ASP A 68 23.32 20.34 -7.47
C ASP A 68 24.12 19.39 -8.37
N GLN A 69 24.19 19.71 -9.66
CA GLN A 69 24.94 18.94 -10.63
C GLN A 69 26.46 19.02 -10.43
N THR A 70 26.94 20.05 -9.75
CA THR A 70 28.38 20.23 -9.50
C THR A 70 28.89 19.31 -8.40
N SER A 71 28.04 18.86 -7.50
CA SER A 71 28.36 17.91 -6.44
C SER A 71 28.72 16.51 -6.97
N GLN A 72 28.38 16.20 -8.24
CA GLN A 72 28.72 14.92 -8.86
C GLN A 72 30.23 14.68 -9.01
N PHE A 73 31.02 15.74 -8.98
CA PHE A 73 32.50 15.66 -9.08
C PHE A 73 33.18 15.52 -7.71
N GLY A 74 32.40 15.53 -6.63
CA GLY A 74 32.86 15.31 -5.25
C GLY A 74 32.54 13.91 -4.71
N GLN A 75 33.04 13.59 -3.50
CA GLN A 75 32.67 12.35 -2.80
C GLN A 75 31.15 12.36 -2.53
N PRO A 76 30.43 11.27 -2.84
CA PRO A 76 29.00 11.20 -2.58
C PRO A 76 28.75 11.26 -1.07
N LYS A 77 28.34 12.41 -0.58
CA LYS A 77 27.65 12.49 0.73
C LYS A 77 26.26 11.88 0.55
N GLY A 78 25.75 11.21 1.57
CA GLY A 78 24.38 10.76 1.56
C GLY A 78 23.44 11.91 1.19
N LEU A 79 22.68 11.77 0.13
CA LEU A 79 21.74 12.78 -0.33
C LEU A 79 20.60 12.93 0.67
N VAL A 80 20.26 14.16 1.04
CA VAL A 80 19.12 14.50 1.92
C VAL A 80 18.17 15.45 1.21
N ASP A 81 16.94 15.58 1.71
CA ASP A 81 15.91 16.42 1.11
C ASP A 81 16.31 17.89 0.96
N SER A 82 17.12 18.41 1.90
CA SER A 82 17.64 19.79 1.81
C SER A 82 18.59 20.06 0.64
N ASP A 83 19.12 19.01 0.02
CA ASP A 83 19.98 19.10 -1.17
C ASP A 83 19.17 19.26 -2.48
N LEU A 84 17.86 19.16 -2.36
CA LEU A 84 16.92 19.19 -3.48
C LEU A 84 16.01 20.42 -3.42
N TRP A 85 15.45 20.77 -4.58
CA TRP A 85 14.42 21.81 -4.72
C TRP A 85 13.48 21.46 -5.87
N ILE A 86 12.33 22.12 -5.96
CA ILE A 86 11.48 22.05 -7.14
C ILE A 86 11.63 23.35 -7.92
N ASP A 87 12.00 23.20 -9.20
CA ASP A 87 11.95 24.26 -10.20
C ASP A 87 10.56 24.25 -10.84
N THR A 88 9.81 25.35 -10.67
CA THR A 88 8.50 25.50 -11.30
C THR A 88 8.68 26.01 -12.71
N LEU A 89 8.28 25.24 -13.71
CA LEU A 89 8.55 25.47 -15.13
C LEU A 89 7.83 26.69 -15.74
N SER A 90 7.17 27.51 -14.94
CA SER A 90 6.41 28.66 -15.45
C SER A 90 6.24 29.78 -14.41
N ALA A 91 5.83 30.97 -14.88
CA ALA A 91 5.42 32.09 -14.02
C ALA A 91 4.26 31.72 -13.06
N ALA A 92 3.54 30.61 -13.33
CA ALA A 92 2.55 30.05 -12.40
C ALA A 92 3.16 29.55 -11.08
N GLY A 93 4.48 29.41 -10.98
CA GLY A 93 5.21 29.17 -9.73
C GLY A 93 4.90 30.20 -8.64
N SER A 94 4.49 31.42 -9.01
CA SER A 94 4.06 32.46 -8.08
C SER A 94 2.79 32.10 -7.27
N SER A 95 2.04 31.06 -7.68
CA SER A 95 0.87 30.58 -6.94
C SER A 95 1.22 29.54 -5.86
N VAL A 96 2.43 28.98 -5.90
CA VAL A 96 2.90 27.97 -4.94
C VAL A 96 3.19 28.63 -3.59
N ARG A 97 2.81 27.97 -2.51
CA ARG A 97 3.00 28.45 -1.15
C ARG A 97 3.53 27.34 -0.23
N ALA A 98 4.17 27.75 0.84
CA ALA A 98 4.50 26.84 1.93
C ALA A 98 3.22 26.18 2.46
N GLY A 99 3.28 24.87 2.63
CA GLY A 99 2.15 24.03 3.01
C GLY A 99 1.46 23.31 1.84
N ASP A 100 1.66 23.73 0.59
CA ASP A 100 1.17 23.01 -0.58
C ASP A 100 1.84 21.63 -0.69
N PHE A 101 1.12 20.68 -1.26
CA PHE A 101 1.63 19.33 -1.50
C PHE A 101 2.01 19.14 -2.97
N ALA A 102 2.99 18.28 -3.19
CA ALA A 102 3.33 17.84 -4.54
C ALA A 102 3.39 16.31 -4.59
N VAL A 103 2.98 15.76 -5.71
CA VAL A 103 3.04 14.32 -6.01
C VAL A 103 3.91 14.10 -7.25
N MET A 104 4.47 12.92 -7.36
CA MET A 104 5.15 12.50 -8.60
C MET A 104 4.17 12.58 -9.77
N GLU A 105 4.66 12.89 -10.97
CA GLU A 105 3.81 12.96 -12.15
C GLU A 105 3.09 11.62 -12.35
N PRO A 106 1.73 11.58 -12.30
CA PRO A 106 0.99 10.34 -12.42
C PRO A 106 1.23 9.67 -13.79
N GLN A 107 1.60 8.40 -13.75
CA GLN A 107 1.76 7.59 -14.94
C GLN A 107 1.39 6.14 -14.66
N VAL A 108 0.88 5.44 -15.66
CA VAL A 108 0.63 4.01 -15.62
C VAL A 108 0.86 3.40 -17.00
N LYS A 109 1.51 2.26 -17.04
CA LYS A 109 1.74 1.50 -18.26
C LYS A 109 1.64 0.02 -17.97
N ALA A 110 0.88 -0.70 -18.80
CA ALA A 110 0.86 -2.16 -18.83
C ALA A 110 1.70 -2.65 -20.01
N ASP A 111 2.52 -3.68 -19.80
CA ASP A 111 3.31 -4.35 -20.81
C ASP A 111 3.35 -5.85 -20.51
N GLY A 112 2.62 -6.63 -21.31
CA GLY A 112 2.39 -8.04 -21.04
C GLY A 112 1.73 -8.23 -19.67
N ASN A 113 2.40 -8.94 -18.77
CA ASN A 113 1.91 -9.21 -17.41
C ASN A 113 2.42 -8.18 -16.37
N LEU A 114 3.22 -7.20 -16.77
CA LEU A 114 3.74 -6.20 -15.86
C LEU A 114 2.93 -4.92 -15.94
N LEU A 115 2.65 -4.35 -14.78
CA LEU A 115 2.08 -3.05 -14.60
C LEU A 115 3.13 -2.16 -13.95
N SER A 116 3.45 -1.03 -14.56
CA SER A 116 4.31 -0.01 -13.97
C SER A 116 3.55 1.29 -13.79
N GLY A 117 3.76 1.97 -12.69
CA GLY A 117 3.05 3.22 -12.45
C GLY A 117 3.45 3.93 -11.17
N THR A 118 2.89 5.12 -11.01
CA THR A 118 3.04 5.92 -9.80
C THR A 118 1.97 5.51 -8.79
N SER A 119 2.37 5.33 -7.53
CA SER A 119 1.45 5.02 -6.42
C SER A 119 0.62 3.76 -6.67
N LEU A 120 1.26 2.68 -7.18
CA LEU A 120 0.67 1.35 -7.15
C LEU A 120 0.49 0.90 -5.69
N ASP A 121 1.36 1.38 -4.83
CA ASP A 121 1.25 1.47 -3.38
C ASP A 121 0.28 2.62 -2.98
N ASP A 122 -0.99 2.40 -2.49
CA ASP A 122 -1.62 1.09 -2.49
C ASP A 122 -2.90 1.10 -3.36
N ARG A 123 -2.84 1.76 -4.51
CA ARG A 123 -3.98 1.77 -5.45
C ARG A 123 -4.32 0.39 -6.00
N ILE A 124 -3.34 -0.53 -5.99
CA ILE A 124 -3.56 -1.93 -6.36
C ILE A 124 -4.40 -2.64 -5.29
N GLY A 125 -4.15 -2.38 -4.01
CA GLY A 125 -5.02 -2.86 -2.94
C GLY A 125 -6.43 -2.30 -3.04
N VAL A 126 -6.56 -0.99 -3.29
CA VAL A 126 -7.88 -0.37 -3.54
C VAL A 126 -8.62 -1.05 -4.68
N LEU A 127 -7.97 -1.28 -5.82
CA LEU A 127 -8.54 -2.02 -6.95
C LEU A 127 -8.98 -3.41 -6.54
N SER A 128 -8.13 -4.12 -5.79
CA SER A 128 -8.42 -5.47 -5.31
C SER A 128 -9.65 -5.50 -4.41
N LEU A 129 -9.79 -4.55 -3.48
CA LEU A 129 -10.98 -4.43 -2.62
C LEU A 129 -12.25 -4.20 -3.43
N LEU A 130 -12.22 -3.31 -4.42
CA LEU A 130 -13.36 -3.01 -5.27
C LEU A 130 -13.81 -4.25 -6.07
N GLU A 131 -12.86 -5.01 -6.59
CA GLU A 131 -13.16 -6.23 -7.35
C GLU A 131 -13.70 -7.35 -6.44
N ILE A 132 -13.13 -7.53 -5.26
CA ILE A 132 -13.63 -8.49 -4.26
C ILE A 132 -15.06 -8.13 -3.85
N LEU A 133 -15.33 -6.85 -3.57
CA LEU A 133 -16.68 -6.37 -3.23
C LEU A 133 -17.68 -6.67 -4.37
N ARG A 134 -17.25 -6.44 -5.62
CA ARG A 134 -18.06 -6.76 -6.81
C ARG A 134 -18.40 -8.26 -6.86
N LEU A 135 -17.40 -9.14 -6.67
CA LEU A 135 -17.58 -10.59 -6.69
C LEU A 135 -18.46 -11.08 -5.55
N VAL A 136 -18.25 -10.57 -4.33
CA VAL A 136 -19.07 -10.92 -3.15
C VAL A 136 -20.53 -10.55 -3.38
N ASN A 137 -20.80 -9.35 -3.92
CA ASN A 137 -22.14 -8.89 -4.22
C ASN A 137 -22.79 -9.68 -5.38
N GLU A 138 -22.06 -9.96 -6.45
CA GLU A 138 -22.55 -10.74 -7.61
C GLU A 138 -22.96 -12.16 -7.19
N HIS A 139 -22.15 -12.82 -6.38
CA HIS A 139 -22.42 -14.17 -5.90
C HIS A 139 -23.27 -14.23 -4.63
N ARG A 140 -23.65 -13.08 -4.08
CA ARG A 140 -24.54 -12.95 -2.90
C ARG A 140 -24.05 -13.77 -1.70
N LEU A 141 -22.75 -13.67 -1.40
CA LEU A 141 -22.19 -14.42 -0.27
C LEU A 141 -22.83 -13.98 1.05
N PRO A 142 -23.19 -14.91 1.97
CA PRO A 142 -23.79 -14.58 3.25
C PRO A 142 -22.73 -14.11 4.26
N VAL A 143 -22.21 -12.90 4.08
CA VAL A 143 -21.15 -12.28 4.89
C VAL A 143 -21.47 -10.80 5.09
N ASN A 144 -21.05 -10.24 6.22
CA ASN A 144 -21.01 -8.80 6.41
C ASN A 144 -19.60 -8.32 6.09
N LEU A 145 -19.47 -7.50 5.05
CA LEU A 145 -18.18 -7.05 4.52
C LEU A 145 -18.05 -5.54 4.64
N HIS A 146 -16.98 -5.09 5.25
CA HIS A 146 -16.61 -3.69 5.43
C HIS A 146 -15.38 -3.37 4.59
N CYS A 147 -15.57 -2.74 3.42
CA CYS A 147 -14.45 -2.25 2.61
C CYS A 147 -14.03 -0.87 3.10
N ILE A 148 -12.82 -0.77 3.58
CA ILE A 148 -12.24 0.40 4.24
C ILE A 148 -11.09 0.92 3.38
N PHE A 149 -11.24 2.13 2.90
CA PHE A 149 -10.21 2.85 2.17
C PHE A 149 -9.56 3.83 3.13
N SER A 150 -8.49 3.37 3.81
CA SER A 150 -7.83 4.14 4.86
C SER A 150 -7.06 5.33 4.28
N ALA A 151 -6.83 6.33 5.09
CA ALA A 151 -6.05 7.50 4.73
C ALA A 151 -4.93 7.71 5.74
N GLN A 152 -3.82 8.28 5.30
CA GLN A 152 -2.65 8.55 6.13
C GLN A 152 -1.99 7.26 6.68
N GLU A 153 -1.99 6.22 5.88
CA GLU A 153 -1.21 5.01 6.14
C GLU A 153 0.28 5.36 6.19
N GLU A 154 0.77 6.03 5.14
CA GLU A 154 2.15 6.43 4.90
C GLU A 154 2.75 7.36 5.97
N ILE A 155 1.92 7.94 6.82
CA ILE A 155 2.32 8.82 7.92
C ILE A 155 1.81 8.34 9.27
N ALA A 156 2.03 7.06 9.56
CA ALA A 156 1.77 6.38 10.83
C ALA A 156 0.36 5.79 11.00
N LEU A 157 -0.24 5.20 9.94
CA LEU A 157 -1.42 4.32 10.00
C LEU A 157 -2.65 4.97 10.64
N ARG A 158 -2.84 6.28 10.44
CA ARG A 158 -3.78 7.07 11.25
C ARG A 158 -5.23 6.76 10.95
N GLY A 159 -5.58 6.57 9.69
CA GLY A 159 -6.94 6.25 9.28
C GLY A 159 -7.41 4.92 9.83
N ALA A 160 -6.57 3.89 9.72
CA ALA A 160 -6.85 2.58 10.25
C ALA A 160 -7.01 2.57 11.79
N SER A 161 -6.19 3.34 12.50
CA SER A 161 -6.33 3.49 13.96
C SER A 161 -7.71 3.99 14.38
N ILE A 162 -8.27 4.96 13.64
CA ILE A 162 -9.60 5.50 13.93
C ILE A 162 -10.69 4.48 13.58
N ILE A 163 -10.57 3.82 12.44
CA ILE A 163 -11.56 2.85 11.98
C ILE A 163 -11.60 1.63 12.88
N GLY A 164 -10.46 1.08 13.26
CA GLY A 164 -10.39 -0.07 14.16
C GLY A 164 -11.01 0.18 15.53
N ALA A 165 -10.99 1.44 16.00
CA ALA A 165 -11.65 1.81 17.25
C ALA A 165 -13.19 1.94 17.15
N ASN A 166 -13.73 2.09 15.94
CA ASN A 166 -15.14 2.44 15.70
C ASN A 166 -15.91 1.42 14.85
N CYS A 167 -15.25 0.41 14.31
CA CYS A 167 -15.87 -0.62 13.47
C CYS A 167 -15.79 -1.97 14.18
N ASP A 168 -16.93 -2.64 14.32
CA ASP A 168 -16.99 -3.97 14.94
C ASP A 168 -16.81 -5.04 13.87
N MET A 169 -15.64 -5.70 13.90
CA MET A 169 -15.24 -6.73 12.94
C MET A 169 -14.70 -7.94 13.69
N ASP A 170 -15.01 -9.15 13.21
CA ASP A 170 -14.46 -10.40 13.74
C ASP A 170 -13.01 -10.59 13.27
N ALA A 171 -12.76 -10.25 12.00
CA ALA A 171 -11.44 -10.29 11.42
C ALA A 171 -11.27 -9.18 10.37
N CYS A 172 -10.03 -8.85 10.05
CA CYS A 172 -9.68 -7.86 9.06
C CYS A 172 -8.53 -8.34 8.17
N ILE A 173 -8.73 -8.27 6.87
CA ILE A 173 -7.72 -8.55 5.86
C ILE A 173 -7.21 -7.22 5.32
N VAL A 174 -5.94 -6.97 5.51
CA VAL A 174 -5.27 -5.78 4.97
C VAL A 174 -4.62 -6.17 3.64
N VAL A 175 -4.99 -5.47 2.60
CA VAL A 175 -4.39 -5.61 1.27
C VAL A 175 -3.46 -4.43 1.08
N ASP A 176 -2.22 -4.72 0.73
CA ASP A 176 -1.17 -3.72 0.58
C ASP A 176 -0.14 -4.26 -0.42
N VAL A 177 0.86 -3.49 -0.78
CA VAL A 177 2.02 -4.01 -1.50
C VAL A 177 3.11 -4.45 -0.51
N ASP A 178 4.04 -5.31 -0.96
CA ASP A 178 5.23 -5.64 -0.17
C ASP A 178 6.45 -5.79 -1.11
N TYR A 179 7.63 -5.57 -0.56
CA TYR A 179 8.86 -5.53 -1.35
C TYR A 179 9.12 -6.83 -2.10
N ALA A 180 9.13 -6.76 -3.42
CA ALA A 180 9.70 -7.81 -4.25
C ALA A 180 11.23 -7.74 -4.22
N THR A 181 11.86 -8.87 -3.96
CA THR A 181 13.32 -8.98 -3.79
C THR A 181 14.00 -9.74 -4.93
N ASP A 182 13.34 -9.83 -6.07
CA ASP A 182 13.82 -10.44 -7.30
C ASP A 182 14.60 -9.48 -8.21
N THR A 183 15.17 -8.43 -7.62
CA THR A 183 16.02 -7.45 -8.30
C THR A 183 17.50 -7.68 -7.97
N PRO A 184 18.44 -7.27 -8.86
CA PRO A 184 19.85 -7.30 -8.54
C PRO A 184 20.18 -6.56 -7.24
N LEU A 185 21.05 -7.13 -6.42
CA LEU A 185 21.50 -6.56 -5.13
C LEU A 185 20.41 -6.43 -4.06
N SER A 186 19.28 -7.08 -4.24
CA SER A 186 18.26 -7.12 -3.18
C SER A 186 18.73 -7.95 -1.98
N HIS A 187 18.30 -7.53 -0.79
CA HIS A 187 18.62 -8.19 0.47
C HIS A 187 17.46 -9.09 0.91
N SER A 188 17.19 -10.17 0.17
CA SER A 188 16.08 -11.10 0.46
C SER A 188 16.10 -11.67 1.87
N GLU A 189 17.30 -11.92 2.44
CA GLU A 189 17.45 -12.37 3.83
C GLU A 189 16.89 -11.36 4.86
N GLN A 190 16.78 -10.09 4.48
CA GLN A 190 16.32 -9.02 5.37
C GLN A 190 14.87 -8.64 5.10
N MET A 191 14.47 -8.60 3.84
CA MET A 191 13.17 -8.06 3.41
C MET A 191 12.11 -9.14 3.15
N GLY A 192 12.51 -10.41 3.07
CA GLY A 192 11.67 -11.51 2.62
C GLY A 192 11.94 -11.88 1.17
N CYS A 193 11.30 -12.93 0.69
CA CYS A 193 11.57 -13.51 -0.63
C CYS A 193 10.32 -13.47 -1.51
N LEU A 194 9.83 -12.28 -1.85
CA LEU A 194 8.74 -12.13 -2.80
C LEU A 194 9.28 -11.91 -4.22
N VAL A 195 8.69 -12.60 -5.17
CA VAL A 195 9.05 -12.59 -6.61
C VAL A 195 7.83 -12.22 -7.41
N LEU A 196 7.95 -11.29 -8.36
CA LEU A 196 6.86 -10.91 -9.26
C LEU A 196 6.41 -12.10 -10.12
N GLY A 197 5.10 -12.25 -10.27
CA GLY A 197 4.50 -13.30 -11.10
C GLY A 197 4.37 -14.66 -10.41
N HIS A 198 4.68 -14.73 -9.12
CA HIS A 198 4.62 -15.97 -8.33
C HIS A 198 3.43 -16.01 -7.35
N GLY A 199 2.49 -15.08 -7.48
CA GLY A 199 1.25 -15.06 -6.72
C GLY A 199 1.26 -14.13 -5.52
N ALA A 200 0.18 -14.18 -4.74
CA ALA A 200 -0.06 -13.34 -3.59
C ALA A 200 1.00 -13.53 -2.50
N GLY A 201 1.44 -12.43 -1.89
CA GLY A 201 2.23 -12.48 -0.67
C GLY A 201 1.33 -12.74 0.54
N LEU A 202 1.52 -13.85 1.23
CA LEU A 202 0.81 -14.16 2.47
C LEU A 202 1.74 -13.98 3.66
N THR A 203 1.48 -12.97 4.47
CA THR A 203 2.40 -12.59 5.54
C THR A 203 2.24 -13.48 6.78
N ARG A 204 3.37 -13.97 7.30
CA ARG A 204 3.44 -14.76 8.53
C ARG A 204 4.35 -14.08 9.55
N LYS A 205 3.83 -13.05 10.21
CA LYS A 205 4.51 -12.25 11.23
C LYS A 205 3.67 -12.21 12.51
N VAL A 206 4.19 -11.56 13.56
CA VAL A 206 3.52 -11.51 14.87
C VAL A 206 2.24 -10.68 14.90
N ASP A 207 2.07 -9.78 13.96
CA ASP A 207 0.88 -8.95 13.76
C ASP A 207 -0.16 -9.61 12.84
N ASN A 208 0.06 -10.87 12.49
CA ASN A 208 -0.86 -11.65 11.66
C ASN A 208 -1.43 -12.83 12.45
N ASN A 209 -2.74 -12.98 12.40
CA ASN A 209 -3.44 -14.03 13.12
C ASN A 209 -3.15 -15.41 12.50
N PRO A 210 -2.66 -16.40 13.28
CA PRO A 210 -2.27 -17.69 12.74
C PRO A 210 -3.46 -18.54 12.24
N VAL A 211 -4.67 -18.30 12.75
CA VAL A 211 -5.87 -19.00 12.27
C VAL A 211 -6.25 -18.49 10.88
N LEU A 212 -6.25 -17.15 10.68
CA LEU A 212 -6.46 -16.56 9.37
C LEU A 212 -5.38 -17.02 8.38
N PHE A 213 -4.11 -16.99 8.77
CA PHE A 213 -3.04 -17.49 7.92
C PHE A 213 -3.30 -18.92 7.46
N ARG A 214 -3.68 -19.82 8.37
CA ARG A 214 -4.02 -21.22 8.05
C ARG A 214 -5.21 -21.30 7.09
N ILE A 215 -6.30 -20.57 7.33
CA ILE A 215 -7.47 -20.57 6.44
C ILE A 215 -7.06 -20.15 5.02
N PHE A 216 -6.26 -19.10 4.89
CA PHE A 216 -5.83 -18.60 3.59
C PHE A 216 -4.86 -19.55 2.88
N SER A 217 -3.88 -20.11 3.59
CA SER A 217 -2.96 -21.10 3.01
C SER A 217 -3.68 -22.38 2.57
N ASP A 218 -4.59 -22.90 3.41
CA ASP A 218 -5.39 -24.09 3.07
C ASP A 218 -6.28 -23.85 1.83
N VAL A 219 -6.84 -22.63 1.69
CA VAL A 219 -7.63 -22.26 0.51
C VAL A 219 -6.74 -22.16 -0.72
N ALA A 220 -5.59 -21.52 -0.61
CA ALA A 220 -4.64 -21.39 -1.72
C ALA A 220 -4.19 -22.75 -2.24
N GLU A 221 -3.84 -23.66 -1.34
CA GLU A 221 -3.43 -25.03 -1.69
C GLU A 221 -4.57 -25.83 -2.33
N LYS A 222 -5.78 -25.76 -1.76
CA LYS A 222 -6.95 -26.51 -2.24
C LYS A 222 -7.43 -26.04 -3.62
N GLU A 223 -7.37 -24.75 -3.88
CA GLU A 223 -7.87 -24.13 -5.12
C GLU A 223 -6.74 -23.82 -6.11
N GLU A 224 -5.52 -24.28 -5.82
CA GLU A 224 -4.33 -24.10 -6.65
C GLU A 224 -4.04 -22.62 -6.99
N ILE A 225 -4.33 -21.70 -6.02
CA ILE A 225 -4.08 -20.28 -6.18
C ILE A 225 -2.60 -20.00 -5.82
N PRO A 226 -1.82 -19.40 -6.73
CA PRO A 226 -0.43 -19.11 -6.47
C PRO A 226 -0.26 -18.14 -5.29
N TYR A 227 0.60 -18.51 -4.33
CA TYR A 227 0.94 -17.64 -3.22
C TYR A 227 2.38 -17.85 -2.73
N GLN A 228 2.91 -16.88 -2.03
CA GLN A 228 4.25 -16.87 -1.45
C GLN A 228 4.17 -16.51 0.03
N VAL A 229 4.90 -17.20 0.89
CA VAL A 229 4.92 -16.87 2.32
C VAL A 229 5.99 -15.82 2.58
N ASN A 230 5.58 -14.66 3.11
CA ASN A 230 6.51 -13.61 3.52
C ASN A 230 6.66 -13.57 5.04
N VAL A 231 7.88 -13.74 5.52
CA VAL A 231 8.24 -13.64 6.94
C VAL A 231 9.06 -12.40 7.27
N GLY A 232 9.64 -11.71 6.29
CA GLY A 232 10.41 -10.46 6.36
C GLY A 232 11.12 -10.14 7.67
N ARG A 233 12.09 -9.23 7.64
CA ARG A 233 12.91 -8.90 8.82
C ARG A 233 12.14 -8.19 9.94
N TYR A 234 11.20 -7.34 9.58
CA TYR A 234 10.50 -6.53 10.56
C TYR A 234 9.39 -7.33 11.23
N ILE A 235 9.49 -7.47 12.56
CA ILE A 235 8.60 -8.30 13.38
C ILE A 235 7.16 -7.79 13.34
N CYS A 236 6.98 -6.47 13.37
CA CYS A 236 5.69 -5.79 13.22
C CYS A 236 5.95 -4.39 12.67
N ARG A 237 5.63 -4.13 11.43
CA ARG A 237 5.61 -2.76 10.85
C ARG A 237 5.10 -2.80 9.43
N GLY A 238 4.57 -1.66 9.02
CA GLY A 238 4.49 -1.25 7.65
C GLY A 238 3.11 -1.38 7.03
N THR A 239 2.07 -1.84 7.73
CA THR A 239 0.71 -1.85 7.19
C THR A 239 -0.34 -1.54 8.25
N ASP A 240 -1.54 -1.20 7.83
CA ASP A 240 -2.68 -0.92 8.69
C ASP A 240 -3.03 -2.07 9.66
N ALA A 241 -2.61 -3.32 9.39
CA ALA A 241 -2.81 -4.45 10.29
C ALA A 241 -2.19 -4.23 11.67
N ALA A 242 -1.05 -3.54 11.76
CA ALA A 242 -0.34 -3.33 13.01
C ALA A 242 -1.17 -2.53 14.05
N VAL A 243 -1.98 -1.59 13.59
CA VAL A 243 -2.83 -0.77 14.47
C VAL A 243 -4.23 -1.36 14.62
N LEU A 244 -4.76 -2.00 13.59
CA LEU A 244 -6.07 -2.68 13.66
C LEU A 244 -6.05 -3.83 14.67
N GLN A 245 -4.97 -4.61 14.72
CA GLN A 245 -4.81 -5.71 15.67
C GLN A 245 -5.04 -5.27 17.12
N THR A 246 -4.65 -4.06 17.48
CA THR A 246 -4.74 -3.55 18.86
C THR A 246 -5.87 -2.54 19.07
N ALA A 247 -6.64 -2.21 18.02
CA ALA A 247 -7.71 -1.24 18.10
C ALA A 247 -8.95 -1.80 18.81
N GLY A 248 -9.64 -0.95 19.58
CA GLY A 248 -10.87 -1.33 20.30
C GLY A 248 -10.66 -2.53 21.22
N LYS A 249 -11.38 -3.61 20.96
CA LYS A 249 -11.26 -4.90 21.68
C LYS A 249 -10.23 -5.86 21.05
N GLY A 250 -9.52 -5.39 20.04
CA GLY A 250 -8.62 -6.18 19.21
C GLY A 250 -9.35 -6.86 18.05
N VAL A 251 -8.71 -6.92 16.88
CA VAL A 251 -9.25 -7.57 15.68
C VAL A 251 -8.22 -8.57 15.17
N ALA A 252 -8.67 -9.77 14.78
CA ALA A 252 -7.79 -10.72 14.11
C ALA A 252 -7.40 -10.17 12.74
N THR A 253 -6.12 -9.96 12.47
CA THR A 253 -5.63 -9.35 11.23
C THR A 253 -4.78 -10.30 10.41
N LEU A 254 -4.82 -10.12 9.10
CA LEU A 254 -3.93 -10.79 8.15
C LEU A 254 -3.56 -9.83 7.02
N ASN A 255 -2.27 -9.74 6.69
CA ASN A 255 -1.80 -9.07 5.50
C ASN A 255 -1.75 -10.04 4.32
N VAL A 256 -2.38 -9.63 3.22
CA VAL A 256 -2.26 -10.25 1.91
C VAL A 256 -1.71 -9.19 0.96
N SER A 257 -0.52 -9.38 0.42
CA SER A 257 0.18 -8.34 -0.32
C SER A 257 0.37 -8.68 -1.80
N VAL A 258 0.46 -7.63 -2.61
CA VAL A 258 0.92 -7.72 -3.98
C VAL A 258 2.44 -7.45 -4.00
N PRO A 259 3.28 -8.38 -4.51
CA PRO A 259 4.70 -8.11 -4.67
C PRO A 259 4.94 -6.88 -5.54
N CYS A 260 5.74 -5.93 -5.03
CA CYS A 260 6.02 -4.66 -5.70
C CYS A 260 7.52 -4.37 -5.72
N ARG A 261 8.07 -4.08 -6.90
CA ARG A 261 9.42 -3.55 -7.05
C ARG A 261 9.39 -2.03 -6.98
N TYR A 262 10.47 -1.47 -6.41
CA TYR A 262 10.70 -0.01 -6.39
C TYR A 262 9.62 0.77 -5.62
N MET A 263 9.00 0.15 -4.63
CA MET A 263 8.04 0.79 -3.71
C MET A 263 8.56 2.15 -3.23
N HIS A 264 7.67 3.14 -3.09
CA HIS A 264 7.98 4.51 -2.71
C HIS A 264 8.88 5.26 -3.70
N SER A 265 8.94 4.80 -4.95
CA SER A 265 9.62 5.51 -6.04
C SER A 265 8.62 6.09 -7.05
N PRO A 266 9.05 6.99 -7.93
CA PRO A 266 8.18 7.55 -8.96
C PRO A 266 7.58 6.52 -9.93
N VAL A 267 8.20 5.34 -10.04
CA VAL A 267 7.73 4.24 -10.89
C VAL A 267 7.86 2.93 -10.15
N GLU A 268 6.76 2.41 -9.71
CA GLU A 268 6.63 1.10 -9.07
C GLU A 268 6.25 0.04 -10.12
N VAL A 269 6.52 -1.24 -9.85
CA VAL A 269 6.23 -2.33 -10.78
C VAL A 269 5.63 -3.51 -10.05
N CYS A 270 4.45 -3.95 -10.51
CA CYS A 270 3.74 -5.13 -10.05
C CYS A 270 3.43 -6.10 -11.20
N SER A 271 3.05 -7.33 -10.86
CA SER A 271 2.54 -8.30 -11.81
C SER A 271 1.00 -8.36 -11.76
N ILE A 272 0.35 -8.28 -12.91
CA ILE A 272 -1.11 -8.40 -13.01
C ILE A 272 -1.58 -9.77 -12.46
N LYS A 273 -0.82 -10.84 -12.72
CA LYS A 273 -1.12 -12.18 -12.19
C LYS A 273 -1.09 -12.24 -10.66
N ASP A 274 -0.22 -11.46 -10.02
CA ASP A 274 -0.16 -11.41 -8.56
C ASP A 274 -1.39 -10.69 -8.00
N VAL A 275 -1.85 -9.63 -8.66
CA VAL A 275 -3.11 -8.94 -8.33
C VAL A 275 -4.30 -9.89 -8.46
N GLU A 276 -4.38 -10.64 -9.56
CA GLU A 276 -5.42 -11.66 -9.77
C GLU A 276 -5.37 -12.75 -8.70
N SER A 277 -4.17 -13.17 -8.28
CA SER A 277 -3.99 -14.15 -7.20
C SER A 277 -4.45 -13.60 -5.85
N VAL A 278 -4.15 -12.35 -5.52
CA VAL A 278 -4.62 -11.66 -4.30
C VAL A 278 -6.15 -11.61 -4.27
N ILE A 279 -6.78 -11.17 -5.36
CA ILE A 279 -8.24 -11.08 -5.48
C ILE A 279 -8.87 -12.48 -5.31
N SER A 280 -8.36 -13.47 -6.04
CA SER A 280 -8.87 -14.83 -6.02
C SER A 280 -8.73 -15.47 -4.63
N LEU A 281 -7.58 -15.31 -3.99
CA LEU A 281 -7.31 -15.86 -2.67
C LEU A 281 -8.23 -15.27 -1.60
N ILE A 282 -8.36 -13.95 -1.56
CA ILE A 282 -9.21 -13.28 -0.58
C ILE A 282 -10.68 -13.63 -0.81
N TYR A 283 -11.14 -13.59 -2.05
CA TYR A 283 -12.52 -13.96 -2.39
C TYR A 283 -12.84 -15.39 -1.98
N SER A 284 -11.97 -16.36 -2.29
CA SER A 284 -12.17 -17.78 -1.94
C SER A 284 -12.12 -18.01 -0.44
N ALA A 285 -11.25 -17.30 0.29
CA ALA A 285 -11.21 -17.37 1.75
C ALA A 285 -12.49 -16.79 2.39
N ILE A 286 -13.01 -15.66 1.90
CA ILE A 286 -14.29 -15.08 2.33
C ILE A 286 -15.42 -16.08 2.08
N ARG A 287 -15.49 -16.66 0.90
CA ARG A 287 -16.51 -17.67 0.56
C ARG A 287 -16.46 -18.84 1.53
N ARG A 288 -15.27 -19.41 1.79
CA ARG A 288 -15.08 -20.49 2.75
C ARG A 288 -15.53 -20.11 4.16
N MET A 289 -15.16 -18.94 4.65
CA MET A 289 -15.59 -18.46 5.97
C MET A 289 -17.10 -18.27 6.05
N ALA A 290 -17.72 -17.74 5.00
CA ALA A 290 -19.18 -17.59 4.93
C ALA A 290 -19.90 -18.93 4.94
N GLU A 291 -19.40 -19.94 4.22
CA GLU A 291 -19.98 -21.30 4.15
C GLU A 291 -19.83 -22.06 5.47
N THR A 292 -18.73 -21.90 6.17
CA THR A 292 -18.44 -22.62 7.43
C THR A 292 -18.97 -21.93 8.66
N GLY A 293 -19.37 -20.65 8.55
CA GLY A 293 -19.75 -19.83 9.71
C GLY A 293 -18.59 -19.64 10.70
N CYS A 294 -17.33 -19.72 10.25
CA CYS A 294 -16.15 -19.60 11.10
C CYS A 294 -16.07 -18.19 11.71
N CYS A 295 -16.32 -18.08 12.99
CA CYS A 295 -16.30 -16.82 13.75
C CYS A 295 -15.22 -16.78 14.83
N SER A 296 -14.48 -17.88 15.05
CA SER A 296 -13.42 -17.90 16.07
C SER A 296 -12.05 -17.83 15.41
N PHE A 297 -11.33 -16.73 15.71
CA PHE A 297 -9.95 -16.51 15.27
C PHE A 297 -8.95 -16.60 16.44
N ILE A 298 -9.37 -17.29 17.52
CA ILE A 298 -8.52 -17.50 18.70
C ILE A 298 -7.76 -18.80 18.51
N PRO A 299 -6.40 -18.81 18.53
CA PRO A 299 -5.62 -20.03 18.37
C PRO A 299 -5.93 -21.06 19.47
N GLY A 300 -6.19 -22.32 19.07
CA GLY A 300 -6.46 -23.43 19.99
C GLY A 300 -7.89 -23.51 20.52
N ILE A 301 -8.81 -22.72 20.00
CA ILE A 301 -10.25 -22.85 20.22
C ILE A 301 -10.84 -23.28 18.84
N ASP A 302 -11.02 -24.59 18.69
CA ASP A 302 -11.68 -25.19 17.52
C ASP A 302 -13.19 -25.20 17.71
#